data_204b4a569229d344986e1c51086d6516
#
_entry.id   204b4a569229d344986e1c51086d6516
#
_cell.length_a   1.000
_cell.length_b   1.000
_cell.length_c   1.000
_cell.angle_alpha   90.00
_cell.angle_beta   90.00
_cell.angle_gamma   90.00
#
_symmetry.space_group_name_H-M   'P 1'
#
loop_
_entity.id
_entity.type
_entity.pdbx_description
1 polymer ?
#
loop_
_entity_poly.entity_id
_entity_poly.type
_entity_poly.pdbx_seq_one_letter_code
_entity_poly.pdbx_strand_id
1 'polypeptide(L)'
;STTNPSATGTGTINDNDALPSLSINDVTVNEAAGTATFTVSLSGVSGQAVTVGYNTSNGTATAGADYTSTSGTLSFAPGVTTQTITVPITNDNVFEGSETFNVNLVTPTNATIADNLGVGTIRDDGTGTGGTDNDTPTLSVSSTTVLESAGFAVFTVSLSNPSTAATTVSLATANGTATSPADYGTALQVSTDNGATWSAAGAASATFAPGATSVLVRAPIVVVAITAPTETFTLTATRTAGST
;
A
#
# COMPACT_ATOMS: atom_id res chain seq x y z
N SER A 1 72.05 55.42 2.30
CA SER A 1 71.05 54.43 1.70
C SER A 1 70.36 53.78 2.86
N THR A 2 69.16 54.24 3.21
CA THR A 2 68.29 53.57 4.19
C THR A 2 67.53 52.48 3.47
N THR A 3 67.95 51.24 3.62
CA THR A 3 67.11 50.10 3.27
C THR A 3 65.98 50.08 4.26
N ASN A 4 64.75 50.32 3.76
CA ASN A 4 63.55 50.10 4.53
C ASN A 4 63.20 48.63 4.50
N PRO A 5 63.46 47.84 5.56
CA PRO A 5 63.06 46.43 5.55
C PRO A 5 61.53 46.36 5.53
N SER A 6 60.97 45.61 4.62
CA SER A 6 59.54 45.34 4.58
C SER A 6 59.14 44.58 5.86
N ALA A 7 58.16 45.10 6.58
CA ALA A 7 57.56 44.39 7.71
C ALA A 7 56.14 43.92 7.31
N THR A 8 55.83 42.65 7.56
CA THR A 8 54.54 42.02 7.34
C THR A 8 53.79 41.81 8.68
N GLY A 9 52.58 42.24 8.75
CA GLY A 9 51.68 41.91 9.87
C GLY A 9 50.60 40.90 9.39
N THR A 10 50.23 39.95 10.24
CA THR A 10 49.19 38.95 9.96
C THR A 10 47.92 39.40 10.74
N GLY A 11 46.80 39.55 10.03
CA GLY A 11 45.49 39.69 10.63
C GLY A 11 44.80 38.33 10.64
N THR A 12 44.14 37.97 11.74
CA THR A 12 43.32 36.74 11.86
C THR A 12 41.86 37.16 12.00
N ILE A 13 40.98 36.57 11.18
CA ILE A 13 39.53 36.71 11.27
C ILE A 13 39.00 35.38 11.79
N ASN A 14 38.31 35.40 12.92
CA ASN A 14 37.62 34.25 13.47
C ASN A 14 36.18 34.27 12.99
N ASP A 15 35.73 33.12 12.43
CA ASP A 15 34.33 32.88 12.12
C ASP A 15 33.56 32.71 13.45
N ASN A 16 32.42 33.43 13.61
CA ASN A 16 31.54 33.37 14.76
C ASN A 16 30.09 33.03 14.38
N ASP A 17 29.87 32.58 13.12
CA ASP A 17 28.56 32.17 12.64
C ASP A 17 28.20 30.81 13.19
N ALA A 18 26.90 30.62 13.48
CA ALA A 18 26.39 29.34 13.92
C ALA A 18 26.41 28.32 12.78
N LEU A 19 26.68 27.05 13.10
CA LEU A 19 26.59 25.96 12.12
C LEU A 19 25.17 25.90 11.54
N PRO A 20 25.00 25.63 10.22
CA PRO A 20 23.71 25.41 9.61
C PRO A 20 23.06 24.14 10.17
N SER A 21 21.74 24.06 10.10
CA SER A 21 20.98 22.87 10.49
C SER A 21 20.43 22.13 9.28
N LEU A 22 20.41 20.80 9.36
CA LEU A 22 19.86 19.87 8.36
C LEU A 22 18.42 19.54 8.70
N SER A 23 17.59 19.44 7.66
CA SER A 23 16.24 18.91 7.72
C SER A 23 15.95 18.04 6.50
N ILE A 24 15.02 17.11 6.64
CA ILE A 24 14.53 16.25 5.56
C ILE A 24 13.02 16.38 5.48
N ASN A 25 12.44 16.34 4.26
CA ASN A 25 10.99 16.39 4.05
C ASN A 25 10.36 15.01 4.08
N ASP A 26 9.02 14.96 4.27
CA ASP A 26 8.20 13.78 4.00
C ASP A 26 7.82 13.69 2.53
N VAL A 27 7.54 12.47 2.06
CA VAL A 27 7.18 12.18 0.66
C VAL A 27 6.04 11.19 0.63
N THR A 28 5.05 11.43 -0.25
CA THR A 28 4.00 10.46 -0.57
C THR A 28 4.07 10.11 -2.05
N VAL A 29 4.21 8.83 -2.35
CA VAL A 29 4.30 8.32 -3.71
C VAL A 29 3.22 7.27 -3.96
N ASN A 30 2.86 7.09 -5.24
CA ASN A 30 2.16 5.90 -5.69
C ASN A 30 3.15 4.73 -5.77
N GLU A 31 2.71 3.50 -5.56
CA GLU A 31 3.57 2.32 -5.63
C GLU A 31 4.28 2.19 -6.99
N ALA A 32 3.58 2.49 -8.09
CA ALA A 32 4.16 2.50 -9.43
C ALA A 32 5.15 3.64 -9.70
N ALA A 33 5.45 4.51 -8.74
CA ALA A 33 6.41 5.60 -8.93
C ALA A 33 7.84 5.10 -9.18
N GLY A 34 8.13 3.87 -8.79
CA GLY A 34 9.46 3.26 -8.88
C GLY A 34 10.49 3.85 -7.91
N THR A 35 10.32 5.10 -7.47
CA THR A 35 11.22 5.76 -6.50
C THR A 35 10.49 6.80 -5.66
N ALA A 36 10.88 6.93 -4.39
CA ALA A 36 10.56 8.05 -3.52
C ALA A 36 11.82 8.93 -3.37
N THR A 37 11.70 10.22 -3.69
CA THR A 37 12.82 11.17 -3.65
C THR A 37 12.62 12.19 -2.53
N PHE A 38 13.45 12.12 -1.52
CA PHE A 38 13.50 13.03 -0.38
C PHE A 38 14.47 14.16 -0.64
N THR A 39 14.14 15.36 -0.18
CA THR A 39 15.04 16.52 -0.20
C THR A 39 15.59 16.76 1.18
N VAL A 40 16.92 16.79 1.30
CA VAL A 40 17.63 17.21 2.51
C VAL A 40 18.13 18.61 2.30
N SER A 41 17.83 19.50 3.25
CA SER A 41 18.10 20.93 3.15
C SER A 41 18.95 21.41 4.32
N LEU A 42 19.86 22.37 4.05
CA LEU A 42 20.56 23.17 5.04
C LEU A 42 19.82 24.48 5.28
N SER A 43 19.74 24.93 6.51
CA SER A 43 19.11 26.20 6.89
C SER A 43 19.82 27.44 6.33
N GLY A 44 21.06 27.30 5.90
CA GLY A 44 21.87 28.36 5.30
C GLY A 44 23.10 27.79 4.60
N VAL A 45 23.78 28.65 3.83
CA VAL A 45 25.02 28.28 3.14
C VAL A 45 26.16 28.05 4.13
N SER A 46 27.01 27.06 3.84
CA SER A 46 28.25 26.83 4.57
C SER A 46 29.45 27.16 3.67
N GLY A 47 30.48 27.77 4.22
CA GLY A 47 31.77 27.95 3.58
C GLY A 47 32.62 26.67 3.57
N GLN A 48 32.20 25.64 4.30
CA GLN A 48 32.84 24.32 4.38
C GLN A 48 31.94 23.25 3.82
N ALA A 49 32.52 22.12 3.41
CA ALA A 49 31.74 20.95 3.04
C ALA A 49 30.99 20.40 4.26
N VAL A 50 29.70 20.13 4.09
CA VAL A 50 28.83 19.48 5.10
C VAL A 50 28.56 18.06 4.65
N THR A 51 28.64 17.10 5.57
CA THR A 51 28.22 15.72 5.28
C THR A 51 27.20 15.24 6.29
N VAL A 52 26.33 14.31 5.88
CA VAL A 52 25.37 13.64 6.75
C VAL A 52 25.17 12.21 6.26
N GLY A 53 25.25 11.25 7.16
CA GLY A 53 24.88 9.86 6.89
C GLY A 53 23.36 9.71 6.84
N TYR A 54 22.88 8.73 6.09
CA TYR A 54 21.47 8.37 6.08
C TYR A 54 21.26 6.87 5.97
N ASN A 55 20.13 6.40 6.49
CA ASN A 55 19.67 5.02 6.32
C ASN A 55 18.13 4.97 6.34
N THR A 56 17.57 3.96 5.67
CA THR A 56 16.14 3.64 5.75
C THR A 56 15.86 2.68 6.89
N SER A 57 14.65 2.72 7.44
CA SER A 57 14.11 1.73 8.37
C SER A 57 12.62 1.49 8.11
N ASN A 58 12.15 0.27 8.42
CA ASN A 58 10.75 -0.09 8.24
C ASN A 58 9.84 0.73 9.15
N GLY A 59 8.67 1.07 8.60
CA GLY A 59 7.48 1.46 9.33
C GLY A 59 6.45 0.32 9.20
N THR A 60 5.31 0.58 8.55
CA THR A 60 4.39 -0.47 8.09
C THR A 60 4.90 -1.11 6.80
N ALA A 61 5.52 -0.34 5.91
CA ALA A 61 6.23 -0.85 4.74
C ALA A 61 7.52 -1.58 5.14
N THR A 62 7.82 -2.70 4.46
CA THR A 62 8.89 -3.64 4.78
C THR A 62 9.95 -3.66 3.68
N ALA A 63 11.20 -3.47 4.04
CA ALA A 63 12.29 -3.55 3.08
C ALA A 63 12.39 -4.96 2.44
N GLY A 64 12.48 -4.98 1.10
CA GLY A 64 12.51 -6.19 0.29
C GLY A 64 11.15 -6.60 -0.29
N ALA A 65 10.04 -6.21 0.35
CA ALA A 65 8.69 -6.31 -0.23
C ALA A 65 8.34 -4.98 -0.91
N ASP A 66 8.22 -3.89 -0.14
CA ASP A 66 7.61 -2.64 -0.58
C ASP A 66 8.63 -1.60 -1.04
N TYR A 67 9.85 -1.68 -0.57
CA TYR A 67 10.95 -0.81 -0.97
C TYR A 67 12.32 -1.47 -0.82
N THR A 68 13.33 -0.93 -1.50
CA THR A 68 14.72 -1.37 -1.31
C THR A 68 15.39 -0.54 -0.23
N SER A 69 15.92 -1.20 0.82
CA SER A 69 16.67 -0.52 1.88
C SER A 69 17.86 0.24 1.29
N THR A 70 18.03 1.50 1.71
CA THR A 70 19.03 2.40 1.16
C THR A 70 19.80 3.07 2.30
N SER A 71 21.11 3.21 2.15
CA SER A 71 21.97 3.93 3.09
C SER A 71 23.14 4.57 2.37
N GLY A 72 23.71 5.62 2.95
CA GLY A 72 24.83 6.31 2.36
C GLY A 72 25.23 7.58 3.12
N THR A 73 25.97 8.45 2.43
CA THR A 73 26.36 9.75 2.95
C THR A 73 26.09 10.80 1.87
N LEU A 74 25.35 11.85 2.23
CA LEU A 74 25.22 13.05 1.42
C LEU A 74 26.40 13.98 1.69
N SER A 75 26.85 14.68 0.64
CA SER A 75 27.87 15.71 0.73
C SER A 75 27.37 16.98 0.07
N PHE A 76 27.35 18.06 0.83
CA PHE A 76 27.04 19.42 0.38
C PHE A 76 28.38 20.15 0.18
N ALA A 77 28.71 20.47 -1.06
CA ALA A 77 29.84 21.32 -1.34
C ALA A 77 29.63 22.74 -0.76
N PRO A 78 30.68 23.53 -0.51
CA PRO A 78 30.52 24.93 -0.10
C PRO A 78 29.52 25.67 -1.00
N GLY A 79 28.55 26.36 -0.37
CA GLY A 79 27.50 27.09 -1.08
C GLY A 79 26.28 26.27 -1.50
N VAL A 80 26.32 24.93 -1.42
CA VAL A 80 25.17 24.05 -1.73
C VAL A 80 24.30 23.87 -0.49
N THR A 81 22.99 24.06 -0.63
CA THR A 81 22.02 23.97 0.47
C THR A 81 21.01 22.83 0.33
N THR A 82 20.98 22.10 -0.77
CA THR A 82 20.03 21.00 -0.99
C THR A 82 20.72 19.80 -1.61
N GLN A 83 20.30 18.61 -1.20
CA GLN A 83 20.68 17.31 -1.76
C GLN A 83 19.46 16.37 -1.73
N THR A 84 19.49 15.29 -2.47
CA THR A 84 18.38 14.34 -2.53
C THR A 84 18.82 12.93 -2.14
N ILE A 85 17.88 12.21 -1.51
CA ILE A 85 17.96 10.76 -1.26
C ILE A 85 16.86 10.10 -2.09
N THR A 86 17.22 9.13 -2.91
CA THR A 86 16.27 8.35 -3.70
C THR A 86 16.18 6.94 -3.14
N VAL A 87 14.97 6.50 -2.80
CA VAL A 87 14.65 5.16 -2.30
C VAL A 87 13.84 4.44 -3.37
N PRO A 88 14.31 3.29 -3.91
CA PRO A 88 13.52 2.50 -4.85
C PRO A 88 12.27 1.92 -4.18
N ILE A 89 11.12 2.02 -4.86
CA ILE A 89 9.83 1.48 -4.47
C ILE A 89 9.55 0.24 -5.32
N THR A 90 9.01 -0.79 -4.70
CA THR A 90 8.59 -2.03 -5.38
C THR A 90 7.12 -1.91 -5.72
N ASN A 91 6.73 -2.28 -6.94
CA ASN A 91 5.34 -2.37 -7.39
C ASN A 91 4.99 -3.84 -7.61
N ASP A 92 3.83 -4.27 -7.11
CA ASP A 92 3.30 -5.61 -7.38
C ASP A 92 1.77 -5.56 -7.68
N ASN A 93 1.01 -6.60 -7.45
CA ASN A 93 -0.44 -6.64 -7.72
C ASN A 93 -1.25 -6.98 -6.46
N VAL A 94 -0.67 -6.81 -5.28
CA VAL A 94 -1.31 -7.10 -4.00
C VAL A 94 -1.74 -5.79 -3.35
N PHE A 95 -3.03 -5.60 -3.15
CA PHE A 95 -3.50 -4.40 -2.46
C PHE A 95 -3.05 -4.40 -0.99
N GLU A 96 -2.26 -3.42 -0.61
CA GLU A 96 -1.66 -3.29 0.73
C GLU A 96 -2.21 -2.10 1.53
N GLY A 97 -2.90 -1.20 0.86
CA GLY A 97 -3.37 0.06 1.44
C GLY A 97 -2.26 1.12 1.46
N SER A 98 -2.27 1.96 2.49
CA SER A 98 -1.24 3.00 2.64
C SER A 98 -0.21 2.57 3.66
N GLU A 99 1.04 2.52 3.26
CA GLU A 99 2.16 2.06 4.08
C GLU A 99 3.26 3.12 4.24
N THR A 100 4.11 2.99 5.26
CA THR A 100 5.15 3.96 5.56
C THR A 100 6.50 3.30 5.84
N PHE A 101 7.57 3.98 5.44
CA PHE A 101 8.95 3.71 5.84
C PHE A 101 9.65 5.01 6.25
N ASN A 102 10.80 4.91 6.90
CA ASN A 102 11.53 6.05 7.40
C ASN A 102 12.88 6.22 6.69
N VAL A 103 13.31 7.48 6.52
CA VAL A 103 14.68 7.87 6.15
C VAL A 103 15.25 8.66 7.32
N ASN A 104 16.30 8.14 7.93
CA ASN A 104 16.92 8.74 9.12
C ASN A 104 18.23 9.43 8.74
N LEU A 105 18.41 10.70 9.15
CA LEU A 105 19.67 11.42 9.06
C LEU A 105 20.50 11.17 10.33
N VAL A 106 21.79 10.89 10.17
CA VAL A 106 22.71 10.53 11.26
C VAL A 106 24.08 11.17 11.06
N THR A 107 24.84 11.32 12.12
CA THR A 107 26.29 11.68 12.10
C THR A 107 26.62 12.87 11.19
N PRO A 108 26.09 14.07 11.41
CA PRO A 108 26.43 15.25 10.63
C PRO A 108 27.87 15.73 10.90
N THR A 109 28.51 16.32 9.88
CA THR A 109 29.77 17.04 10.02
C THR A 109 29.60 18.46 9.52
N ASN A 110 30.09 19.45 10.26
CA ASN A 110 29.97 20.87 9.99
C ASN A 110 28.52 21.39 9.92
N ALA A 111 27.57 20.67 10.52
CA ALA A 111 26.16 21.05 10.65
C ALA A 111 25.55 20.40 11.90
N THR A 112 24.41 20.90 12.33
CA THR A 112 23.51 20.25 13.29
C THR A 112 22.34 19.60 12.55
N ILE A 113 21.54 18.77 13.21
CA ILE A 113 20.29 18.23 12.66
C ILE A 113 19.12 18.84 13.41
N ALA A 114 18.24 19.55 12.69
CA ALA A 114 16.98 20.09 13.21
C ALA A 114 15.83 19.10 13.03
N ASP A 115 15.82 18.37 11.90
CA ASP A 115 14.87 17.31 11.63
C ASP A 115 15.61 16.14 10.99
N ASN A 116 15.60 15.00 11.69
CA ASN A 116 16.35 13.82 11.31
C ASN A 116 15.48 12.73 10.67
N LEU A 117 14.16 12.93 10.51
CA LEU A 117 13.22 11.90 10.11
C LEU A 117 12.38 12.34 8.93
N GLY A 118 12.63 11.76 7.75
CA GLY A 118 11.72 11.83 6.61
C GLY A 118 10.84 10.59 6.56
N VAL A 119 9.52 10.78 6.47
CA VAL A 119 8.56 9.68 6.30
C VAL A 119 8.20 9.52 4.84
N GLY A 120 8.45 8.33 4.28
CA GLY A 120 7.94 7.92 2.97
C GLY A 120 6.61 7.22 3.14
N THR A 121 5.58 7.67 2.43
CA THR A 121 4.28 7.00 2.36
C THR A 121 4.10 6.41 0.97
N ILE A 122 3.86 5.11 0.88
CA ILE A 122 3.55 4.39 -0.36
C ILE A 122 2.03 4.21 -0.40
N ARG A 123 1.41 4.48 -1.56
CA ARG A 123 -0.02 4.33 -1.80
C ARG A 123 -0.29 3.44 -2.99
N ASP A 124 -1.26 2.56 -2.82
CA ASP A 124 -1.66 1.55 -3.76
C ASP A 124 -3.17 1.67 -4.12
N ASP A 125 -3.71 2.89 -4.04
CA ASP A 125 -5.11 3.22 -4.25
C ASP A 125 -5.34 4.16 -5.45
N GLY A 126 -4.37 4.26 -6.35
CA GLY A 126 -4.38 5.19 -7.47
C GLY A 126 -4.01 6.63 -7.09
N THR A 127 -3.68 6.90 -5.84
CA THR A 127 -3.26 8.22 -5.34
C THR A 127 -1.76 8.27 -5.04
N GLY A 128 -1.24 9.46 -4.75
CA GLY A 128 0.20 9.67 -4.58
C GLY A 128 0.84 10.23 -5.86
N THR A 129 2.13 10.56 -5.79
CA THR A 129 2.89 11.10 -6.93
C THR A 129 3.64 10.00 -7.67
N GLY A 130 3.88 10.21 -8.98
CA GLY A 130 4.76 9.37 -9.79
C GLY A 130 4.11 8.14 -10.42
N GLY A 131 2.84 7.88 -10.17
CA GLY A 131 2.11 6.76 -10.76
C GLY A 131 0.60 6.88 -10.56
N THR A 132 -0.13 5.95 -11.15
CA THR A 132 -1.61 5.85 -11.04
C THR A 132 -2.04 4.40 -10.83
N ASP A 133 -1.15 3.55 -10.36
CA ASP A 133 -1.46 2.16 -10.05
C ASP A 133 -2.51 2.07 -8.95
N ASN A 134 -3.44 1.16 -9.12
CA ASN A 134 -4.57 0.98 -8.21
C ASN A 134 -4.95 -0.49 -8.15
N ASP A 135 -4.39 -1.17 -7.18
CA ASP A 135 -4.67 -2.58 -6.91
C ASP A 135 -5.87 -2.80 -5.98
N THR A 136 -6.64 -1.74 -5.69
CA THR A 136 -7.89 -1.88 -4.92
C THR A 136 -8.77 -2.97 -5.52
N PRO A 137 -9.05 -4.06 -4.80
CA PRO A 137 -9.76 -5.19 -5.38
C PRO A 137 -11.19 -4.84 -5.76
N THR A 138 -11.61 -5.22 -6.96
CA THR A 138 -13.02 -5.17 -7.40
C THR A 138 -13.70 -6.50 -7.15
N LEU A 139 -14.96 -6.45 -6.70
CA LEU A 139 -15.78 -7.62 -6.36
C LEU A 139 -16.61 -8.05 -7.55
N SER A 140 -16.68 -9.36 -7.82
CA SER A 140 -17.53 -9.97 -8.84
C SER A 140 -18.18 -11.24 -8.35
N VAL A 141 -19.32 -11.60 -8.96
CA VAL A 141 -20.04 -12.87 -8.72
C VAL A 141 -20.31 -13.53 -10.06
N SER A 142 -19.94 -14.82 -10.18
CA SER A 142 -20.20 -15.61 -11.39
C SER A 142 -21.68 -15.88 -11.58
N SER A 143 -22.12 -16.12 -12.82
CA SER A 143 -23.40 -16.75 -13.10
C SER A 143 -23.24 -18.28 -13.13
N THR A 144 -24.31 -18.99 -12.80
CA THR A 144 -24.35 -20.47 -12.86
C THR A 144 -25.69 -20.92 -13.43
N THR A 145 -25.70 -22.09 -14.07
CA THR A 145 -26.92 -22.78 -14.51
C THR A 145 -26.86 -24.24 -13.99
N VAL A 146 -27.89 -24.65 -13.33
CA VAL A 146 -27.96 -25.96 -12.70
C VAL A 146 -29.29 -26.64 -13.04
N LEU A 147 -29.33 -27.95 -12.94
CA LEU A 147 -30.57 -28.71 -12.95
C LEU A 147 -31.21 -28.68 -11.55
N GLU A 148 -32.51 -28.73 -11.42
CA GLU A 148 -33.19 -28.86 -10.11
C GLU A 148 -32.62 -30.03 -9.28
N SER A 149 -32.29 -31.15 -9.92
CA SER A 149 -31.69 -32.32 -9.27
C SER A 149 -30.26 -32.14 -8.76
N ALA A 150 -29.62 -31.01 -9.05
CA ALA A 150 -28.24 -30.74 -8.60
C ALA A 150 -28.13 -30.51 -7.08
N GLY A 151 -29.23 -30.21 -6.41
CA GLY A 151 -29.28 -29.95 -4.97
C GLY A 151 -28.73 -28.57 -4.56
N PHE A 152 -27.78 -28.03 -5.28
CA PHE A 152 -27.18 -26.71 -5.03
C PHE A 152 -26.86 -25.94 -6.30
N ALA A 153 -27.04 -24.63 -6.28
CA ALA A 153 -26.45 -23.70 -7.24
C ALA A 153 -25.16 -23.11 -6.63
N VAL A 154 -24.03 -23.32 -7.29
CA VAL A 154 -22.72 -22.87 -6.81
C VAL A 154 -22.30 -21.64 -7.60
N PHE A 155 -21.97 -20.57 -6.89
CA PHE A 155 -21.44 -19.31 -7.41
C PHE A 155 -20.00 -19.14 -6.95
N THR A 156 -19.17 -18.52 -7.80
CA THR A 156 -17.85 -18.03 -7.40
C THR A 156 -17.96 -16.53 -7.11
N VAL A 157 -17.59 -16.11 -5.92
CA VAL A 157 -17.40 -14.70 -5.56
C VAL A 157 -15.90 -14.43 -5.63
N SER A 158 -15.48 -13.42 -6.41
CA SER A 158 -14.08 -13.16 -6.71
C SER A 158 -13.69 -11.72 -6.46
N LEU A 159 -12.44 -11.52 -6.06
CA LEU A 159 -11.73 -10.25 -6.06
C LEU A 159 -10.79 -10.20 -7.27
N SER A 160 -10.62 -9.02 -7.89
CA SER A 160 -9.70 -8.83 -9.02
C SER A 160 -8.24 -9.04 -8.63
N ASN A 161 -7.86 -8.60 -7.42
CA ASN A 161 -6.51 -8.62 -6.88
C ASN A 161 -6.52 -9.21 -5.47
N PRO A 162 -5.45 -9.86 -5.02
CA PRO A 162 -5.28 -10.24 -3.62
C PRO A 162 -5.09 -8.99 -2.75
N SER A 163 -5.29 -9.13 -1.44
CA SER A 163 -5.01 -8.07 -0.46
C SER A 163 -4.28 -8.65 0.74
N THR A 164 -3.41 -7.88 1.36
CA THR A 164 -2.78 -8.24 2.65
C THR A 164 -3.76 -8.24 3.81
N ALA A 165 -4.91 -7.55 3.68
CA ALA A 165 -6.00 -7.57 4.65
C ALA A 165 -7.12 -8.53 4.26
N ALA A 166 -7.77 -9.15 5.26
CA ALA A 166 -8.97 -9.95 5.02
C ALA A 166 -10.12 -9.06 4.55
N THR A 167 -10.85 -9.51 3.52
CA THR A 167 -12.03 -8.81 2.98
C THR A 167 -13.31 -9.58 3.30
N THR A 168 -14.29 -8.94 3.91
CA THR A 168 -15.59 -9.53 4.24
C THR A 168 -16.68 -8.95 3.34
N VAL A 169 -17.54 -9.84 2.84
CA VAL A 169 -18.72 -9.49 2.03
C VAL A 169 -19.99 -10.01 2.68
N SER A 170 -21.06 -9.24 2.62
CA SER A 170 -22.41 -9.72 2.88
C SER A 170 -22.97 -10.40 1.63
N LEU A 171 -23.80 -11.42 1.84
CA LEU A 171 -24.40 -12.23 0.78
C LEU A 171 -25.93 -12.12 0.89
N ALA A 172 -26.60 -11.87 -0.23
CA ALA A 172 -28.05 -11.82 -0.29
C ALA A 172 -28.55 -12.50 -1.57
N THR A 173 -29.64 -13.27 -1.46
CA THR A 173 -30.37 -13.77 -2.63
C THR A 173 -31.62 -12.93 -2.85
N ALA A 174 -32.02 -12.80 -4.11
CA ALA A 174 -33.28 -12.18 -4.48
C ALA A 174 -34.01 -13.01 -5.53
N ASN A 175 -35.34 -13.06 -5.43
CA ASN A 175 -36.20 -13.73 -6.38
C ASN A 175 -36.09 -13.06 -7.76
N GLY A 176 -36.01 -13.91 -8.79
CA GLY A 176 -36.33 -13.55 -10.15
C GLY A 176 -37.65 -14.23 -10.54
N THR A 177 -37.62 -15.13 -11.53
CA THR A 177 -38.76 -16.02 -11.80
C THR A 177 -38.80 -17.18 -10.82
N ALA A 178 -37.64 -17.68 -10.35
CA ALA A 178 -37.55 -18.59 -9.21
C ALA A 178 -37.82 -17.84 -7.88
N THR A 179 -38.57 -18.46 -6.99
CA THR A 179 -39.01 -17.88 -5.71
C THR A 179 -38.54 -18.71 -4.52
N SER A 180 -38.16 -18.04 -3.45
CA SER A 180 -37.87 -18.70 -2.17
C SER A 180 -39.10 -18.72 -1.30
N PRO A 181 -39.42 -19.84 -0.62
CA PRO A 181 -38.69 -21.08 -0.53
C PRO A 181 -39.11 -22.19 -1.54
N ALA A 182 -39.94 -21.85 -2.55
CA ALA A 182 -40.48 -22.86 -3.47
C ALA A 182 -39.40 -23.52 -4.33
N ASP A 183 -38.53 -22.73 -4.93
CA ASP A 183 -37.57 -23.19 -5.93
C ASP A 183 -36.13 -23.18 -5.42
N TYR A 184 -35.81 -22.35 -4.45
CA TYR A 184 -34.48 -22.31 -3.81
C TYR A 184 -34.56 -21.89 -2.34
N GLY A 185 -33.53 -22.27 -1.57
CA GLY A 185 -33.40 -21.90 -0.15
C GLY A 185 -32.43 -20.74 0.06
N THR A 186 -32.64 -19.95 1.14
CA THR A 186 -31.79 -18.84 1.53
C THR A 186 -30.69 -19.22 2.53
N ALA A 187 -30.62 -20.50 2.95
CA ALA A 187 -29.59 -21.02 3.83
C ALA A 187 -28.29 -21.23 3.05
N LEU A 188 -27.58 -20.13 2.79
CA LEU A 188 -26.33 -20.14 2.04
C LEU A 188 -25.23 -20.89 2.78
N GLN A 189 -24.34 -21.52 2.02
CA GLN A 189 -23.09 -22.12 2.53
C GLN A 189 -21.91 -21.57 1.77
N VAL A 190 -20.76 -21.47 2.45
CA VAL A 190 -19.52 -20.92 1.93
C VAL A 190 -18.42 -21.96 1.99
N SER A 191 -17.57 -21.99 0.98
CA SER A 191 -16.34 -22.76 0.93
C SER A 191 -15.15 -21.85 0.61
N THR A 192 -14.08 -21.96 1.38
CA THR A 192 -12.80 -21.26 1.17
C THR A 192 -11.68 -22.20 0.71
N ASP A 193 -12.00 -23.46 0.49
CA ASP A 193 -11.10 -24.56 0.10
C ASP A 193 -11.51 -25.20 -1.25
N ASN A 194 -12.04 -24.35 -2.15
CA ASN A 194 -12.45 -24.74 -3.50
C ASN A 194 -13.50 -25.88 -3.52
N GLY A 195 -14.43 -25.89 -2.55
CA GLY A 195 -15.54 -26.83 -2.50
C GLY A 195 -15.26 -28.14 -1.75
N ALA A 196 -14.08 -28.31 -1.16
CA ALA A 196 -13.75 -29.50 -0.38
C ALA A 196 -14.59 -29.58 0.90
N THR A 197 -14.78 -28.46 1.59
CA THR A 197 -15.68 -28.35 2.75
C THR A 197 -16.64 -27.17 2.60
N TRP A 198 -17.80 -27.28 3.25
CA TRP A 198 -18.84 -26.27 3.22
C TRP A 198 -19.33 -25.97 4.65
N SER A 199 -19.37 -24.69 4.99
CA SER A 199 -19.91 -24.21 6.25
C SER A 199 -21.10 -23.29 6.01
N ALA A 200 -22.03 -23.21 6.99
CA ALA A 200 -23.10 -22.23 6.91
C ALA A 200 -22.52 -20.82 6.80
N ALA A 201 -23.07 -20.01 5.90
CA ALA A 201 -22.69 -18.60 5.80
C ALA A 201 -23.22 -17.87 7.04
N GLY A 202 -22.38 -17.75 8.06
CA GLY A 202 -22.74 -17.07 9.30
C GLY A 202 -23.17 -15.63 9.02
N ALA A 203 -24.35 -15.23 9.51
CA ALA A 203 -24.95 -13.91 9.25
C ALA A 203 -24.98 -13.53 7.74
N ALA A 204 -25.14 -14.52 6.84
CA ALA A 204 -25.13 -14.35 5.38
C ALA A 204 -23.89 -13.57 4.91
N SER A 205 -22.71 -14.01 5.31
CA SER A 205 -21.42 -13.38 4.94
C SER A 205 -20.38 -14.40 4.53
N ALA A 206 -19.38 -13.94 3.78
CA ALA A 206 -18.17 -14.67 3.44
C ALA A 206 -16.95 -13.79 3.67
N THR A 207 -15.81 -14.42 4.02
CA THR A 207 -14.55 -13.69 4.23
C THR A 207 -13.47 -14.30 3.35
N PHE A 208 -12.81 -13.44 2.57
CA PHE A 208 -11.57 -13.75 1.90
C PHE A 208 -10.44 -13.60 2.91
N ALA A 209 -9.66 -14.63 3.13
CA ALA A 209 -8.43 -14.53 3.91
C ALA A 209 -7.40 -13.65 3.18
N PRO A 210 -6.39 -13.08 3.87
CA PRO A 210 -5.28 -12.42 3.21
C PRO A 210 -4.71 -13.26 2.06
N GLY A 211 -4.49 -12.64 0.90
CA GLY A 211 -4.03 -13.30 -0.32
C GLY A 211 -5.09 -14.08 -1.11
N ALA A 212 -6.28 -14.31 -0.56
CA ALA A 212 -7.33 -15.04 -1.26
C ALA A 212 -8.10 -14.14 -2.24
N THR A 213 -8.33 -14.64 -3.46
CA THR A 213 -9.09 -13.93 -4.51
C THR A 213 -10.41 -14.58 -4.85
N SER A 214 -10.77 -15.73 -4.25
CA SER A 214 -12.04 -16.40 -4.52
C SER A 214 -12.59 -17.12 -3.30
N VAL A 215 -13.91 -17.14 -3.19
CA VAL A 215 -14.70 -18.01 -2.30
C VAL A 215 -15.88 -18.57 -3.08
N LEU A 216 -16.27 -19.80 -2.77
CA LEU A 216 -17.47 -20.39 -3.36
C LEU A 216 -18.66 -20.19 -2.41
N VAL A 217 -19.80 -19.87 -2.99
CA VAL A 217 -21.07 -19.74 -2.28
C VAL A 217 -22.09 -20.64 -2.94
N ARG A 218 -22.82 -21.44 -2.15
CA ARG A 218 -23.90 -22.25 -2.70
C ARG A 218 -25.25 -21.99 -2.03
N ALA A 219 -26.30 -21.98 -2.86
CA ALA A 219 -27.69 -21.91 -2.43
C ALA A 219 -28.36 -23.28 -2.66
N PRO A 220 -29.14 -23.78 -1.70
CA PRO A 220 -29.90 -25.02 -1.91
C PRO A 220 -30.93 -24.84 -3.01
N ILE A 221 -31.10 -25.84 -3.89
CA ILE A 221 -32.16 -25.91 -4.89
C ILE A 221 -33.23 -26.89 -4.40
N VAL A 222 -34.49 -26.49 -4.57
CA VAL A 222 -35.65 -27.31 -4.22
C VAL A 222 -36.13 -28.03 -5.47
N VAL A 223 -36.23 -29.35 -5.39
CA VAL A 223 -36.75 -30.16 -6.48
C VAL A 223 -38.29 -30.15 -6.44
N VAL A 224 -38.94 -29.71 -7.50
CA VAL A 224 -40.39 -29.72 -7.63
C VAL A 224 -40.82 -30.79 -8.64
N ALA A 225 -41.98 -31.42 -8.39
CA ALA A 225 -42.45 -32.53 -9.21
C ALA A 225 -43.24 -32.10 -10.46
N ILE A 226 -43.22 -30.79 -10.79
CA ILE A 226 -43.97 -30.21 -11.92
C ILE A 226 -42.98 -29.70 -12.97
N THR A 227 -43.30 -29.90 -14.25
CA THR A 227 -42.50 -29.30 -15.34
C THR A 227 -42.68 -27.78 -15.32
N ALA A 228 -41.62 -27.07 -15.05
CA ALA A 228 -41.55 -25.61 -15.07
C ALA A 228 -40.60 -25.12 -16.19
N PRO A 229 -40.76 -23.91 -16.73
CA PRO A 229 -39.76 -23.30 -17.59
C PRO A 229 -38.49 -23.00 -16.80
N THR A 230 -37.40 -22.65 -17.51
CA THR A 230 -36.16 -22.15 -16.85
C THR A 230 -36.45 -20.96 -15.98
N GLU A 231 -36.04 -21.02 -14.74
CA GLU A 231 -36.26 -19.98 -13.72
C GLU A 231 -34.92 -19.39 -13.24
N THR A 232 -34.99 -18.19 -12.68
CA THR A 232 -33.81 -17.45 -12.25
C THR A 232 -33.98 -16.82 -10.87
N PHE A 233 -32.92 -16.79 -10.10
CA PHE A 233 -32.74 -15.97 -8.91
C PHE A 233 -31.35 -15.34 -8.94
N THR A 234 -31.07 -14.37 -8.09
CA THR A 234 -29.77 -13.69 -8.02
C THR A 234 -29.10 -13.92 -6.69
N LEU A 235 -27.76 -14.01 -6.71
CA LEU A 235 -26.89 -13.85 -5.55
C LEU A 235 -26.14 -12.52 -5.69
N THR A 236 -26.25 -11.68 -4.67
CA THR A 236 -25.50 -10.42 -4.57
C THR A 236 -24.50 -10.53 -3.44
N ALA A 237 -23.26 -10.14 -3.70
CA ALA A 237 -22.22 -9.96 -2.70
C ALA A 237 -21.90 -8.47 -2.59
N THR A 238 -21.84 -7.95 -1.37
CA THR A 238 -21.53 -6.54 -1.09
C THR A 238 -20.43 -6.46 -0.04
N ARG A 239 -19.34 -5.74 -0.35
CA ARG A 239 -18.24 -5.55 0.60
C ARG A 239 -18.74 -4.83 1.86
N THR A 240 -18.36 -5.33 3.03
CA THR A 240 -18.72 -4.77 4.33
C THR A 240 -17.52 -4.41 5.20
N ALA A 241 -16.37 -5.03 4.94
CA ALA A 241 -15.11 -4.72 5.62
C ALA A 241 -13.92 -5.18 4.78
N GLY A 242 -12.76 -4.67 5.06
CA GLY A 242 -11.49 -5.03 4.43
C GLY A 242 -10.98 -4.00 3.44
N SER A 243 -10.15 -4.43 2.49
CA SER A 243 -9.42 -3.61 1.53
C SER A 243 -10.31 -2.60 0.78
N THR A 244 -10.10 -1.31 1.05
CA THR A 244 -10.70 -0.16 0.33
C THR A 244 -9.63 0.89 0.10
#